data_c1ab425112ea4078a4d3df0887b6e972
#
_entry.id   c1ab425112ea4078a4d3df0887b6e972
#
_cell.length_a   1.000
_cell.length_b   1.000
_cell.length_c   1.000
_cell.angle_alpha   90.00
_cell.angle_beta   90.00
_cell.angle_gamma   90.00
#
_symmetry.space_group_name_H-M   'P 1'
#
loop_
_entity.id
_entity.type
_entity.pdbx_description
1 polymer ?
#
loop_
_entity_poly.entity_id
_entity_poly.type
_entity_poly.pdbx_seq_one_letter_code
_entity_poly.pdbx_strand_id
1 'polypeptide(L)'
;MIDVFRLTTVLSLVTLLSACGGSVVSNENQQPDPIVVDVPIAYIQRDLFVSEGEPLRDLTQPAEFIPGAALLIKARASASADIVDLTPRLLSIMLGDQTPIADENANPLPIDIKDLENDYSGTRLLFAARGPQLEGMDETPTWNIYEYDISSDDMRRVIRSSTLAQAGDDTGPVYLADGRIVFSSTRQRGNQARLLDEGKPQYAGLEEGLDVPASVLHIMDSDGGNITQISFNQSHDLDPIVLPNGKILFSRWDQAGGNKGINLYQVNADGSDLTLMYGRHSHSSVTGLEDVQYANTRVTPQGQVLLGINSFSAPLFGTNYISIDIDGFIDNTRAIDSMQSLVGPAQQNVLFDSISLADEISPGGYITALYPLWDGSGRMLFAWSQCLLYPPLPAGGESSAERIIAPCSEENIANPDFEPAPPAYGLWMFDPGLADSAQDTQGTQLPLTIGQSLFAISEVVAMETRPFPANPDSTIDRSRQQLIDDGLGVLHIQSVYDLDGSDTSPFGIA
;
A
#
# COMPACT_ATOMS: atom_id res chain seq x y z
N MET A 1 -51.60 -26.86 -60.33
CA MET A 1 -50.99 -27.87 -59.45
C MET A 1 -49.50 -27.49 -59.17
N ILE A 2 -49.23 -26.19 -59.02
CA ILE A 2 -47.87 -25.69 -58.80
C ILE A 2 -47.77 -24.79 -57.57
N ASP A 3 -48.91 -24.38 -56.96
CA ASP A 3 -48.89 -23.38 -55.87
C ASP A 3 -48.97 -23.98 -54.44
N VAL A 4 -49.11 -25.28 -54.27
CA VAL A 4 -49.18 -25.92 -52.94
C VAL A 4 -47.81 -26.30 -52.37
N PHE A 5 -46.79 -26.40 -53.21
CA PHE A 5 -45.43 -26.82 -52.79
C PHE A 5 -44.54 -25.67 -52.31
N ARG A 6 -44.88 -24.41 -52.56
CA ARG A 6 -44.14 -23.25 -52.06
C ARG A 6 -44.51 -22.75 -50.66
N LEU A 7 -45.70 -23.12 -50.17
CA LEU A 7 -46.17 -22.67 -48.87
C LEU A 7 -45.67 -23.55 -47.72
N THR A 8 -45.34 -24.80 -47.99
CA THR A 8 -44.86 -25.76 -46.96
C THR A 8 -43.36 -25.56 -46.67
N THR A 9 -42.57 -25.03 -47.61
CA THR A 9 -41.13 -24.82 -47.39
C THR A 9 -40.84 -23.53 -46.64
N VAL A 10 -41.71 -22.52 -46.68
CA VAL A 10 -41.56 -21.28 -45.92
C VAL A 10 -41.98 -21.47 -44.45
N LEU A 11 -42.95 -22.36 -44.18
CA LEU A 11 -43.42 -22.62 -42.83
C LEU A 11 -42.44 -23.50 -42.00
N SER A 12 -41.60 -24.30 -42.68
CA SER A 12 -40.57 -25.10 -42.00
C SER A 12 -39.28 -24.32 -41.67
N LEU A 13 -39.06 -23.15 -42.28
CA LEU A 13 -37.89 -22.32 -42.03
C LEU A 13 -38.12 -21.33 -40.87
N VAL A 14 -39.36 -21.00 -40.56
CA VAL A 14 -39.71 -20.08 -39.46
C VAL A 14 -39.73 -20.81 -38.12
N THR A 15 -39.88 -22.12 -38.06
CA THR A 15 -39.86 -22.90 -36.83
C THR A 15 -38.45 -23.30 -36.37
N LEU A 16 -37.40 -23.07 -37.17
CA LEU A 16 -36.00 -23.33 -36.80
C LEU A 16 -35.26 -22.11 -36.22
N LEU A 17 -35.86 -20.91 -36.22
CA LEU A 17 -35.31 -19.70 -35.66
C LEU A 17 -35.85 -19.34 -34.26
N SER A 18 -36.73 -20.17 -33.67
CA SER A 18 -37.30 -19.95 -32.34
C SER A 18 -36.62 -20.79 -31.24
N ALA A 19 -35.53 -21.46 -31.52
CA ALA A 19 -34.84 -22.36 -30.56
C ALA A 19 -33.57 -21.79 -29.92
N CYS A 20 -33.33 -20.49 -30.02
CA CYS A 20 -32.28 -19.80 -29.28
C CYS A 20 -32.78 -18.59 -28.46
N GLY A 21 -34.03 -18.71 -27.97
CA GLY A 21 -34.53 -17.88 -26.91
C GLY A 21 -34.26 -18.58 -25.58
N GLY A 22 -33.05 -18.56 -25.11
CA GLY A 22 -32.78 -18.87 -23.69
C GLY A 22 -33.60 -17.88 -22.89
N SER A 23 -34.69 -18.35 -22.25
CA SER A 23 -35.36 -17.63 -21.18
C SER A 23 -34.30 -17.38 -20.13
N VAL A 24 -33.86 -16.12 -19.99
CA VAL A 24 -33.20 -15.68 -18.78
C VAL A 24 -34.23 -15.85 -17.67
N VAL A 25 -34.18 -16.99 -16.99
CA VAL A 25 -34.88 -17.18 -15.72
C VAL A 25 -34.09 -16.28 -14.76
N SER A 26 -34.56 -15.05 -14.56
CA SER A 26 -34.13 -14.25 -13.42
C SER A 26 -34.62 -14.98 -12.17
N ASN A 27 -33.77 -15.79 -11.59
CA ASN A 27 -33.99 -16.30 -10.25
C ASN A 27 -33.89 -15.09 -9.30
N GLU A 28 -35.03 -14.67 -8.76
CA GLU A 28 -35.07 -13.57 -7.75
C GLU A 28 -34.26 -13.90 -6.47
N ASN A 29 -33.68 -15.10 -6.38
CA ASN A 29 -32.83 -15.59 -5.32
C ASN A 29 -31.37 -15.81 -5.77
N GLN A 30 -30.95 -15.27 -6.90
CA GLN A 30 -29.54 -15.32 -7.26
C GLN A 30 -28.79 -14.38 -6.30
N GLN A 31 -28.02 -14.95 -5.39
CA GLN A 31 -27.11 -14.17 -4.58
C GLN A 31 -26.20 -13.39 -5.53
N PRO A 32 -25.85 -12.13 -5.19
CA PRO A 32 -24.90 -11.37 -5.99
C PRO A 32 -23.66 -12.21 -6.26
N ASP A 33 -23.14 -12.14 -7.47
CA ASP A 33 -21.89 -12.81 -7.83
C ASP A 33 -20.81 -12.40 -6.77
N PRO A 34 -20.26 -13.36 -6.01
CA PRO A 34 -19.29 -13.04 -4.97
C PRO A 34 -18.03 -12.34 -5.51
N ILE A 35 -17.77 -12.43 -6.83
CA ILE A 35 -16.68 -11.76 -7.52
C ILE A 35 -16.93 -10.25 -7.67
N VAL A 36 -18.19 -9.79 -7.57
CA VAL A 36 -18.54 -8.40 -7.85
C VAL A 36 -18.63 -7.60 -6.56
N VAL A 37 -17.70 -6.67 -6.38
CA VAL A 37 -17.87 -5.51 -5.49
C VAL A 37 -18.30 -4.35 -6.38
N ASP A 38 -19.47 -3.79 -6.13
CA ASP A 38 -20.12 -2.78 -6.98
C ASP A 38 -19.63 -1.35 -6.62
N VAL A 39 -18.31 -1.23 -6.46
CA VAL A 39 -17.61 0.05 -6.28
C VAL A 39 -16.40 0.09 -7.19
N PRO A 40 -15.96 1.29 -7.63
CA PRO A 40 -14.74 1.42 -8.40
C PRO A 40 -13.51 0.97 -7.60
N ILE A 41 -12.54 0.42 -8.33
CA ILE A 41 -11.25 0.02 -7.76
C ILE A 41 -10.16 0.82 -8.47
N ALA A 42 -9.35 1.53 -7.69
CA ALA A 42 -8.13 2.18 -8.19
C ALA A 42 -6.92 1.35 -7.83
N TYR A 43 -5.95 1.27 -8.74
CA TYR A 43 -4.70 0.55 -8.51
C TYR A 43 -3.56 1.15 -9.31
N ILE A 44 -2.34 0.94 -8.81
CA ILE A 44 -1.12 1.33 -9.50
C ILE A 44 -0.49 0.11 -10.14
N GLN A 45 -0.29 0.18 -11.45
CA GLN A 45 0.49 -0.79 -12.20
C GLN A 45 1.85 -0.18 -12.54
N ARG A 46 2.92 -0.95 -12.41
CA ARG A 46 4.28 -0.53 -12.78
C ARG A 46 5.07 -1.65 -13.41
N ASP A 47 6.13 -1.31 -14.12
CA ASP A 47 7.03 -2.30 -14.66
C ASP A 47 7.65 -3.14 -13.53
N LEU A 48 7.70 -4.46 -13.75
CA LEU A 48 8.22 -5.40 -12.76
C LEU A 48 9.75 -5.28 -12.62
N PHE A 49 10.43 -4.96 -13.71
CA PHE A 49 11.89 -4.89 -13.77
C PHE A 49 12.36 -3.47 -14.06
N VAL A 50 12.63 -2.72 -13.00
CA VAL A 50 13.21 -1.37 -13.12
C VAL A 50 14.72 -1.44 -13.23
N SER A 51 15.36 -2.33 -12.46
CA SER A 51 16.76 -2.71 -12.54
C SER A 51 16.95 -4.11 -11.94
N GLU A 52 18.01 -4.82 -12.33
CA GLU A 52 18.28 -6.15 -11.80
C GLU A 52 18.48 -6.08 -10.28
N GLY A 53 17.54 -6.68 -9.50
CA GLY A 53 17.68 -6.95 -8.09
C GLY A 53 17.22 -5.85 -7.13
N GLU A 54 16.66 -4.74 -7.61
CA GLU A 54 16.16 -3.68 -6.72
C GLU A 54 14.71 -3.95 -6.29
N PRO A 55 14.38 -3.77 -4.99
CA PRO A 55 13.01 -3.91 -4.52
C PRO A 55 12.10 -2.83 -5.12
N LEU A 56 10.81 -3.14 -5.29
CA LEU A 56 9.80 -2.19 -5.79
C LEU A 56 9.63 -0.95 -4.90
N ARG A 57 9.98 -1.06 -3.63
CA ARG A 57 9.88 0.02 -2.66
C ARG A 57 10.83 -0.23 -1.50
N ASP A 58 11.65 0.74 -1.22
CA ASP A 58 12.48 0.79 -0.02
C ASP A 58 12.03 1.97 0.86
N LEU A 59 11.55 1.70 2.08
CA LEU A 59 11.11 2.74 3.01
C LEU A 59 12.26 3.61 3.51
N THR A 60 13.50 3.16 3.39
CA THR A 60 14.66 4.00 3.71
C THR A 60 14.98 5.04 2.61
N GLN A 61 14.30 4.92 1.46
CA GLN A 61 14.44 5.81 0.30
C GLN A 61 13.07 6.39 -0.13
N PRO A 62 12.36 7.10 0.77
CA PRO A 62 10.95 7.49 0.53
C PRO A 62 10.76 8.42 -0.67
N ALA A 63 11.81 9.15 -1.08
CA ALA A 63 11.77 10.05 -2.23
C ALA A 63 12.36 9.43 -3.51
N GLU A 64 12.70 8.14 -3.50
CA GLU A 64 13.18 7.45 -4.70
C GLU A 64 12.17 7.57 -5.85
N PHE A 65 12.68 7.71 -7.07
CA PHE A 65 11.90 7.84 -8.29
C PHE A 65 12.05 6.60 -9.14
N ILE A 66 10.98 5.80 -9.22
CA ILE A 66 10.93 4.57 -10.00
C ILE A 66 9.94 4.77 -11.15
N PRO A 67 10.41 5.20 -12.33
CA PRO A 67 9.52 5.53 -13.46
C PRO A 67 8.77 4.31 -13.99
N GLY A 68 7.64 4.55 -14.67
CA GLY A 68 6.85 3.49 -15.33
C GLY A 68 5.57 3.13 -14.58
N ALA A 69 5.14 3.94 -13.60
CA ALA A 69 3.87 3.74 -12.92
C ALA A 69 2.68 4.26 -13.75
N ALA A 70 1.56 3.53 -13.71
CA ALA A 70 0.29 3.92 -14.28
C ALA A 70 -0.83 3.85 -13.23
N LEU A 71 -1.68 4.89 -13.17
CA LEU A 71 -2.87 4.93 -12.31
C LEU A 71 -4.08 4.47 -13.10
N LEU A 72 -4.65 3.34 -12.70
CA LEU A 72 -5.74 2.68 -13.39
C LEU A 72 -6.98 2.60 -12.50
N ILE A 73 -8.17 2.78 -13.09
CA ILE A 73 -9.45 2.59 -12.41
C ILE A 73 -10.30 1.57 -13.16
N LYS A 74 -10.85 0.59 -12.44
CA LYS A 74 -11.94 -0.27 -12.88
C LYS A 74 -13.25 0.23 -12.29
N ALA A 75 -14.31 0.24 -13.09
CA ALA A 75 -15.63 0.70 -12.64
C ALA A 75 -16.20 -0.14 -11.47
N ARG A 76 -15.74 -1.37 -11.32
CA ARG A 76 -16.11 -2.29 -10.22
C ARG A 76 -15.13 -3.47 -10.14
N ALA A 77 -15.13 -4.20 -9.03
CA ALA A 77 -14.37 -5.45 -8.87
C ALA A 77 -15.00 -6.59 -9.69
N SER A 78 -14.75 -6.60 -10.98
CA SER A 78 -15.21 -7.63 -11.90
C SER A 78 -14.21 -7.82 -13.02
N ALA A 79 -13.99 -9.07 -13.44
CA ALA A 79 -13.07 -9.37 -14.54
C ALA A 79 -13.47 -8.67 -15.85
N SER A 80 -14.78 -8.48 -16.08
CA SER A 80 -15.34 -7.85 -17.30
C SER A 80 -15.47 -6.33 -17.24
N ALA A 81 -15.14 -5.67 -16.09
CA ALA A 81 -15.24 -4.22 -15.99
C ALA A 81 -14.15 -3.52 -16.79
N ASP A 82 -14.53 -2.46 -17.48
CA ASP A 82 -13.60 -1.62 -18.24
C ASP A 82 -12.55 -1.00 -17.33
N ILE A 83 -11.35 -0.81 -17.85
CA ILE A 83 -10.22 -0.15 -17.20
C ILE A 83 -10.04 1.22 -17.84
N VAL A 84 -9.95 2.25 -17.03
CA VAL A 84 -9.63 3.61 -17.44
C VAL A 84 -8.24 3.97 -16.94
N ASP A 85 -7.36 4.41 -17.83
CA ASP A 85 -6.03 4.90 -17.49
C ASP A 85 -6.09 6.42 -17.23
N LEU A 86 -5.80 6.83 -15.99
CA LEU A 86 -5.76 8.23 -15.56
C LEU A 86 -4.37 8.86 -15.72
N THR A 87 -3.36 8.10 -16.04
CA THR A 87 -1.96 8.56 -16.18
C THR A 87 -1.80 9.70 -17.20
N PRO A 88 -2.43 9.66 -18.39
CA PRO A 88 -2.33 10.74 -19.36
C PRO A 88 -2.90 12.07 -18.83
N ARG A 89 -3.99 12.01 -18.05
CA ARG A 89 -4.58 13.21 -17.41
C ARG A 89 -3.64 13.79 -16.36
N LEU A 90 -3.09 12.94 -15.49
CA LEU A 90 -2.13 13.35 -14.47
C LEU A 90 -0.92 14.02 -15.12
N LEU A 91 -0.37 13.42 -16.16
CA LEU A 91 0.76 13.94 -16.90
C LEU A 91 0.45 15.32 -17.52
N SER A 92 -0.74 15.50 -18.07
CA SER A 92 -1.20 16.80 -18.60
C SER A 92 -1.23 17.88 -17.51
N ILE A 93 -1.63 17.56 -16.28
CA ILE A 93 -1.62 18.50 -15.14
C ILE A 93 -0.19 18.84 -14.73
N MET A 94 0.71 17.86 -14.68
CA MET A 94 2.10 18.06 -14.31
C MET A 94 2.86 18.92 -15.29
N LEU A 95 2.64 18.69 -16.57
CA LEU A 95 3.36 19.38 -17.65
C LEU A 95 2.75 20.74 -17.99
N GLY A 96 1.45 20.95 -17.72
CA GLY A 96 0.72 22.17 -18.12
C GLY A 96 0.83 22.40 -19.63
N ASP A 97 1.28 23.61 -20.02
CA ASP A 97 1.51 23.97 -21.42
C ASP A 97 2.85 23.44 -21.99
N GLN A 98 3.66 22.77 -21.17
CA GLN A 98 4.91 22.16 -21.63
C GLN A 98 4.59 20.89 -22.39
N THR A 99 4.67 20.94 -23.69
CA THR A 99 4.57 19.73 -24.52
C THR A 99 5.86 18.94 -24.35
N PRO A 100 5.81 17.68 -23.95
CA PRO A 100 6.99 16.83 -24.02
C PRO A 100 7.46 16.83 -25.49
N ILE A 101 8.73 16.99 -25.70
CA ILE A 101 9.32 16.68 -27.01
C ILE A 101 9.10 15.16 -27.14
N ALA A 102 8.09 14.79 -27.93
CA ALA A 102 7.81 13.41 -28.23
C ALA A 102 9.05 12.87 -28.95
N ASP A 103 9.86 12.15 -28.24
CA ASP A 103 10.77 11.20 -28.87
C ASP A 103 9.85 10.13 -29.47
N GLU A 104 9.78 10.04 -30.79
CA GLU A 104 8.92 9.08 -31.51
C GLU A 104 9.28 7.61 -31.14
N ASN A 105 10.36 7.39 -30.43
CA ASN A 105 10.83 6.11 -29.92
C ASN A 105 10.77 6.03 -28.38
N ALA A 106 10.32 7.06 -27.67
CA ALA A 106 10.25 7.04 -26.24
C ALA A 106 9.07 6.20 -25.77
N ASN A 107 9.34 5.28 -24.90
CA ASN A 107 8.43 4.73 -23.91
C ASN A 107 7.61 5.89 -23.29
N PRO A 108 6.41 5.62 -22.78
CA PRO A 108 5.61 6.64 -22.10
C PRO A 108 6.49 7.42 -21.13
N LEU A 109 6.27 8.75 -21.07
CA LEU A 109 7.09 9.65 -20.25
C LEU A 109 7.24 9.08 -18.84
N PRO A 110 8.45 9.05 -18.31
CA PRO A 110 8.71 8.45 -17.01
C PRO A 110 8.01 9.26 -15.92
N ILE A 111 6.96 8.69 -15.37
CA ILE A 111 6.21 9.20 -14.21
C ILE A 111 6.23 8.14 -13.14
N ASP A 112 6.27 8.55 -11.88
CA ASP A 112 6.08 7.65 -10.75
C ASP A 112 4.87 8.06 -9.93
N ILE A 113 4.13 7.05 -9.42
CA ILE A 113 2.87 7.21 -8.67
C ILE A 113 2.88 6.21 -7.54
N LYS A 114 2.49 6.66 -6.32
CA LYS A 114 2.39 5.80 -5.14
C LYS A 114 1.44 6.37 -4.09
N ASP A 115 1.23 5.61 -3.02
CA ASP A 115 0.51 6.00 -1.81
C ASP A 115 -0.97 6.32 -2.08
N LEU A 116 -1.68 5.34 -2.66
CA LEU A 116 -3.12 5.46 -2.91
C LEU A 116 -3.93 5.41 -1.63
N GLU A 117 -4.82 6.38 -1.45
CA GLU A 117 -5.79 6.40 -0.37
C GLU A 117 -7.12 7.00 -0.82
N ASN A 118 -8.24 6.37 -0.48
CA ASN A 118 -9.57 6.92 -0.74
C ASN A 118 -10.09 7.72 0.44
N ASP A 119 -10.97 8.70 0.18
CA ASP A 119 -11.66 9.43 1.24
C ASP A 119 -12.75 8.56 1.91
N TYR A 120 -13.32 9.04 3.01
CA TYR A 120 -14.35 8.30 3.75
C TYR A 120 -15.68 8.19 3.02
N SER A 121 -15.93 9.01 2.01
CA SER A 121 -17.11 8.92 1.15
C SER A 121 -16.94 7.95 -0.03
N GLY A 122 -15.71 7.53 -0.32
CA GLY A 122 -15.37 6.70 -1.47
C GLY A 122 -15.44 7.42 -2.81
N THR A 123 -15.45 8.76 -2.82
CA THR A 123 -15.58 9.56 -4.05
C THR A 123 -14.28 10.22 -4.46
N ARG A 124 -13.31 10.37 -3.58
CA ARG A 124 -12.04 11.02 -3.85
C ARG A 124 -10.87 10.07 -3.57
N LEU A 125 -9.86 10.19 -4.40
CA LEU A 125 -8.62 9.43 -4.33
C LEU A 125 -7.46 10.39 -4.13
N LEU A 126 -6.65 10.19 -3.09
CA LEU A 126 -5.36 10.83 -2.90
C LEU A 126 -4.24 9.90 -3.36
N PHE A 127 -3.18 10.48 -3.88
CA PHE A 127 -1.96 9.76 -4.22
C PHE A 127 -0.79 10.73 -4.33
N ALA A 128 0.42 10.22 -4.15
CA ALA A 128 1.64 10.95 -4.43
C ALA A 128 2.10 10.64 -5.85
N ALA A 129 2.60 11.66 -6.55
CA ALA A 129 3.18 11.46 -7.88
C ALA A 129 4.31 12.45 -8.15
N ARG A 130 5.29 11.97 -8.94
CA ARG A 130 6.44 12.74 -9.40
C ARG A 130 6.55 12.60 -10.92
N GLY A 131 6.66 13.77 -11.59
CA GLY A 131 6.80 13.85 -13.03
C GLY A 131 8.24 13.67 -13.50
N PRO A 132 8.43 13.59 -14.83
CA PRO A 132 9.75 13.51 -15.43
C PRO A 132 10.51 14.82 -15.29
N GLN A 133 11.82 14.72 -15.22
CA GLN A 133 12.69 15.88 -15.42
C GLN A 133 12.82 16.13 -16.93
N LEU A 134 12.27 17.24 -17.40
CA LEU A 134 12.35 17.64 -18.81
C LEU A 134 13.63 18.43 -19.10
N GLU A 135 14.07 18.37 -20.36
CA GLU A 135 15.21 19.17 -20.82
C GLU A 135 14.93 20.67 -20.63
N GLY A 136 15.85 21.36 -19.97
CA GLY A 136 15.72 22.79 -19.66
C GLY A 136 15.05 23.11 -18.32
N MET A 137 14.69 22.12 -17.52
CA MET A 137 14.31 22.32 -16.12
C MET A 137 15.57 22.48 -15.26
N ASP A 138 15.65 23.58 -14.51
CA ASP A 138 16.78 23.88 -13.63
C ASP A 138 16.79 22.99 -12.38
N GLU A 139 15.61 22.52 -11.94
CA GLU A 139 15.41 21.72 -10.73
C GLU A 139 14.75 20.38 -11.04
N THR A 140 15.15 19.35 -10.31
CA THR A 140 14.48 18.04 -10.36
C THR A 140 13.08 18.17 -9.76
N PRO A 141 12.03 17.65 -10.42
CA PRO A 141 10.67 17.65 -9.86
C PRO A 141 10.62 16.93 -8.51
N THR A 142 9.85 17.48 -7.59
CA THR A 142 9.57 16.85 -6.29
C THR A 142 8.32 15.97 -6.35
N TRP A 143 8.20 15.07 -5.40
CA TRP A 143 6.95 14.36 -5.13
C TRP A 143 5.89 15.36 -4.68
N ASN A 144 4.69 15.24 -5.24
CA ASN A 144 3.55 16.08 -4.91
C ASN A 144 2.29 15.24 -4.71
N ILE A 145 1.37 15.74 -3.88
CA ILE A 145 0.08 15.10 -3.63
C ILE A 145 -0.94 15.59 -4.65
N TYR A 146 -1.66 14.63 -5.24
CA TYR A 146 -2.77 14.84 -6.17
C TYR A 146 -4.05 14.26 -5.61
N GLU A 147 -5.17 14.85 -6.00
CA GLU A 147 -6.52 14.40 -5.69
C GLU A 147 -7.29 14.20 -7.00
N TYR A 148 -7.97 13.06 -7.10
CA TYR A 148 -8.92 12.78 -8.16
C TYR A 148 -10.31 12.58 -7.57
N ASP A 149 -11.30 13.34 -8.02
CA ASP A 149 -12.71 13.21 -7.65
C ASP A 149 -13.44 12.46 -8.77
N ILE A 150 -13.87 11.22 -8.49
CA ILE A 150 -14.53 10.35 -9.47
C ILE A 150 -15.92 10.85 -9.84
N SER A 151 -16.59 11.60 -8.95
CA SER A 151 -17.95 12.07 -9.17
C SER A 151 -18.02 13.26 -10.13
N SER A 152 -17.02 14.12 -10.10
CA SER A 152 -16.87 15.27 -11.00
C SER A 152 -15.91 15.00 -12.15
N ASP A 153 -15.22 13.86 -12.14
CA ASP A 153 -14.14 13.52 -13.07
C ASP A 153 -13.06 14.63 -13.12
N ASP A 154 -12.70 15.19 -11.95
CA ASP A 154 -11.72 16.26 -11.82
C ASP A 154 -10.46 15.77 -11.11
N MET A 155 -9.31 16.23 -11.59
CA MET A 155 -8.01 15.89 -11.00
C MET A 155 -7.21 17.18 -10.78
N ARG A 156 -6.57 17.29 -9.62
CA ARG A 156 -5.79 18.47 -9.27
C ARG A 156 -4.57 18.13 -8.42
N ARG A 157 -3.54 18.95 -8.49
CA ARG A 157 -2.50 18.98 -7.46
C ARG A 157 -3.08 19.67 -6.21
N VAL A 158 -2.91 19.07 -5.04
CA VAL A 158 -3.47 19.59 -3.78
C VAL A 158 -2.79 20.91 -3.40
N ILE A 159 -1.47 20.97 -3.34
CA ILE A 159 -0.71 22.20 -3.08
C ILE A 159 -0.62 23.01 -4.37
N ARG A 160 -1.48 24.00 -4.50
CA ARG A 160 -1.60 24.79 -5.74
C ARG A 160 -0.39 25.68 -6.03
N SER A 161 0.25 26.22 -4.98
CA SER A 161 1.43 27.06 -5.12
C SER A 161 2.63 26.22 -5.58
N SER A 162 3.22 26.56 -6.73
CA SER A 162 4.40 25.84 -7.23
C SER A 162 5.61 25.99 -6.32
N THR A 163 5.81 27.15 -5.72
CA THR A 163 6.90 27.37 -4.74
C THR A 163 6.73 26.51 -3.49
N LEU A 164 5.49 26.36 -2.98
CA LEU A 164 5.24 25.49 -1.82
C LEU A 164 5.34 24.02 -2.20
N ALA A 165 4.92 23.64 -3.40
CA ALA A 165 5.01 22.28 -3.91
C ALA A 165 6.46 21.83 -4.10
N GLN A 166 7.37 22.72 -4.49
CA GLN A 166 8.81 22.45 -4.65
C GLN A 166 9.59 22.48 -3.32
N ALA A 167 8.96 22.83 -2.19
CA ALA A 167 9.65 22.95 -0.92
C ALA A 167 10.05 21.62 -0.26
N GLY A 168 9.54 20.49 -0.77
CA GLY A 168 9.88 19.14 -0.29
C GLY A 168 9.19 18.06 -1.11
N ASP A 169 9.64 16.83 -0.90
CA ASP A 169 8.98 15.64 -1.43
C ASP A 169 7.82 15.26 -0.51
N ASP A 170 6.60 15.30 -1.01
CA ASP A 170 5.37 15.03 -0.27
C ASP A 170 4.79 13.68 -0.68
N THR A 171 4.67 12.74 0.28
CA THR A 171 4.28 11.34 0.06
C THR A 171 3.33 10.86 1.16
N GLY A 172 2.69 9.71 0.99
CA GLY A 172 1.83 9.08 1.98
C GLY A 172 0.63 9.93 2.43
N PRO A 173 -0.17 10.51 1.53
CA PRO A 173 -1.28 11.36 1.92
C PRO A 173 -2.48 10.56 2.42
N VAL A 174 -3.08 10.98 3.56
CA VAL A 174 -4.29 10.38 4.14
C VAL A 174 -5.24 11.47 4.64
N TYR A 175 -6.54 11.30 4.43
CA TYR A 175 -7.54 12.20 4.97
C TYR A 175 -7.75 12.01 6.48
N LEU A 176 -7.80 13.10 7.22
CA LEU A 176 -8.29 13.14 8.59
C LEU A 176 -9.82 13.25 8.62
N ALA A 177 -10.42 12.95 9.76
CA ALA A 177 -11.88 13.04 9.97
C ALA A 177 -12.47 14.44 9.68
N ASP A 178 -11.69 15.48 9.90
CA ASP A 178 -12.07 16.88 9.66
C ASP A 178 -11.82 17.36 8.23
N GLY A 179 -11.31 16.49 7.35
CA GLY A 179 -11.03 16.78 5.94
C GLY A 179 -9.66 17.37 5.67
N ARG A 180 -8.83 17.61 6.69
CA ARG A 180 -7.40 17.90 6.50
C ARG A 180 -6.67 16.67 5.97
N ILE A 181 -5.45 16.86 5.49
CA ILE A 181 -4.61 15.79 4.96
C ILE A 181 -3.35 15.70 5.80
N VAL A 182 -3.05 14.51 6.33
CA VAL A 182 -1.73 14.18 6.90
C VAL A 182 -0.87 13.52 5.81
N PHE A 183 0.41 13.81 5.82
CA PHE A 183 1.37 13.29 4.83
C PHE A 183 2.79 13.33 5.36
N SER A 184 3.66 12.54 4.77
CA SER A 184 5.11 12.56 5.02
C SER A 184 5.79 13.54 4.09
N SER A 185 6.76 14.33 4.59
CA SER A 185 7.45 15.33 3.76
C SER A 185 8.88 15.58 4.20
N THR A 186 9.75 15.84 3.22
CA THR A 186 11.13 16.26 3.45
C THR A 186 11.29 17.75 3.80
N ARG A 187 10.17 18.48 4.02
CA ARG A 187 10.13 19.92 4.36
C ARG A 187 10.84 20.26 5.67
N GLN A 188 11.09 19.30 6.56
CA GLN A 188 11.79 19.50 7.82
C GLN A 188 13.11 20.25 7.62
N ARG A 189 13.86 19.92 6.57
CA ARG A 189 15.11 20.63 6.24
C ARG A 189 14.89 22.10 5.95
N GLY A 190 13.85 22.45 5.18
CA GLY A 190 13.50 23.84 4.88
C GLY A 190 12.88 24.60 6.06
N ASN A 191 12.37 23.88 7.05
CA ASN A 191 11.72 24.46 8.23
C ASN A 191 12.71 24.90 9.32
N GLN A 192 13.99 24.56 9.25
CA GLN A 192 14.97 24.77 10.32
C GLN A 192 14.98 26.22 10.84
N ALA A 193 15.01 27.21 9.94
CA ALA A 193 15.02 28.62 10.35
C ALA A 193 13.73 29.03 11.08
N ARG A 194 12.58 28.55 10.63
CA ARG A 194 11.28 28.79 11.25
C ARG A 194 11.20 28.12 12.61
N LEU A 195 11.64 26.88 12.73
CA LEU A 195 11.65 26.14 14.00
C LEU A 195 12.57 26.83 15.02
N LEU A 196 13.71 27.38 14.58
CA LEU A 196 14.59 28.17 15.44
C LEU A 196 13.88 29.41 15.98
N ASP A 197 13.21 30.17 15.11
CA ASP A 197 12.46 31.39 15.48
C ASP A 197 11.31 31.08 16.44
N GLU A 198 10.67 29.92 16.29
CA GLU A 198 9.59 29.43 17.17
C GLU A 198 10.11 28.73 18.46
N GLY A 199 11.43 28.65 18.66
CA GLY A 199 12.03 27.98 19.82
C GLY A 199 11.84 26.46 19.84
N LYS A 200 11.55 25.84 18.69
CA LYS A 200 11.30 24.39 18.55
C LYS A 200 12.61 23.63 18.26
N PRO A 201 12.61 22.31 18.49
CA PRO A 201 13.75 21.45 18.13
C PRO A 201 14.12 21.58 16.67
N GLN A 202 15.42 21.64 16.39
CA GLN A 202 15.97 21.69 15.03
C GLN A 202 16.73 20.40 14.75
N TYR A 203 16.35 19.75 13.66
CA TYR A 203 17.02 18.56 13.18
C TYR A 203 17.84 18.88 11.92
N ALA A 204 18.84 18.05 11.63
CA ALA A 204 19.67 18.24 10.45
C ALA A 204 18.86 18.20 9.13
N GLY A 205 17.71 17.57 9.14
CA GLY A 205 16.87 17.41 7.96
C GLY A 205 17.37 16.37 6.98
N LEU A 206 18.39 15.62 7.38
CA LEU A 206 18.89 14.42 6.70
C LEU A 206 18.71 13.24 7.65
N GLU A 207 18.52 12.03 7.10
CA GLU A 207 18.50 10.82 7.91
C GLU A 207 19.88 10.59 8.60
N GLU A 208 20.00 9.63 9.51
CA GLU A 208 21.22 9.47 10.32
C GLU A 208 22.45 9.07 9.49
N GLY A 209 22.27 8.37 8.36
CA GLY A 209 23.34 8.11 7.38
C GLY A 209 23.79 9.35 6.62
N LEU A 210 23.00 10.43 6.66
CA LEU A 210 23.20 11.71 5.97
C LEU A 210 23.14 11.62 4.44
N ASP A 211 22.55 10.56 3.92
CA ASP A 211 22.48 10.28 2.48
C ASP A 211 21.21 10.86 1.84
N VAL A 212 20.07 10.77 2.54
CA VAL A 212 18.79 11.23 2.03
C VAL A 212 18.09 12.24 2.95
N PRO A 213 17.25 13.15 2.42
CA PRO A 213 16.45 14.05 3.25
C PRO A 213 15.49 13.29 4.16
N ALA A 214 15.48 13.64 5.45
CA ALA A 214 14.55 13.06 6.42
C ALA A 214 13.11 13.48 6.10
N SER A 215 12.23 12.49 6.02
CA SER A 215 10.78 12.67 5.77
C SER A 215 10.03 12.52 7.08
N VAL A 216 9.19 13.51 7.45
CA VAL A 216 8.42 13.53 8.70
C VAL A 216 6.99 13.98 8.45
N LEU A 217 6.09 13.72 9.42
CA LEU A 217 4.68 14.00 9.28
C LEU A 217 4.36 15.49 9.29
N HIS A 218 3.53 15.88 8.34
CA HIS A 218 2.93 17.21 8.21
C HIS A 218 1.43 17.08 8.04
N ILE A 219 0.71 18.14 8.35
CA ILE A 219 -0.72 18.30 8.09
C ILE A 219 -0.94 19.56 7.25
N MET A 220 -1.91 19.49 6.34
CA MET A 220 -2.37 20.63 5.56
C MET A 220 -3.91 20.63 5.46
N ASP A 221 -4.47 21.79 5.13
CA ASP A 221 -5.87 21.88 4.75
C ASP A 221 -6.13 21.15 3.41
N SER A 222 -7.38 20.80 3.14
CA SER A 222 -7.76 20.06 1.92
C SER A 222 -7.46 20.81 0.61
N ASP A 223 -7.19 22.11 0.67
CA ASP A 223 -6.80 22.94 -0.47
C ASP A 223 -5.27 23.13 -0.62
N GLY A 224 -4.49 22.47 0.26
CA GLY A 224 -3.03 22.55 0.28
C GLY A 224 -2.48 23.74 1.06
N GLY A 225 -3.32 24.47 1.81
CA GLY A 225 -2.93 25.57 2.69
C GLY A 225 -2.52 25.10 4.08
N ASN A 226 -2.02 26.03 4.90
CA ASN A 226 -1.73 25.86 6.33
C ASN A 226 -0.88 24.63 6.68
N ILE A 227 0.18 24.39 5.90
CA ILE A 227 1.08 23.25 6.10
C ILE A 227 1.81 23.40 7.43
N THR A 228 1.65 22.42 8.32
CA THR A 228 2.24 22.39 9.67
C THR A 228 2.92 21.05 9.90
N GLN A 229 4.15 21.07 10.41
CA GLN A 229 4.88 19.89 10.84
C GLN A 229 4.35 19.41 12.19
N ILE A 230 4.03 18.09 12.31
CA ILE A 230 3.47 17.50 13.53
C ILE A 230 4.35 16.41 14.14
N SER A 231 5.34 15.90 13.42
CA SER A 231 6.33 15.01 13.99
C SER A 231 7.74 15.54 13.75
N PHE A 232 8.67 15.13 14.62
CA PHE A 232 10.05 15.55 14.61
C PHE A 232 10.93 14.33 14.77
N ASN A 233 11.70 14.01 13.74
CA ASN A 233 12.58 12.86 13.72
C ASN A 233 13.85 13.19 12.98
N GLN A 234 14.94 12.53 13.33
CA GLN A 234 16.21 12.63 12.64
C GLN A 234 16.28 11.68 11.43
N SER A 235 15.42 10.64 11.42
CA SER A 235 15.22 9.74 10.30
C SER A 235 13.82 9.91 9.70
N HIS A 236 13.11 8.83 9.35
CA HIS A 236 11.84 8.91 8.63
C HIS A 236 10.62 8.57 9.49
N ASP A 237 9.53 9.29 9.26
CA ASP A 237 8.15 8.99 9.69
C ASP A 237 7.30 8.87 8.43
N LEU A 238 6.83 7.67 8.12
CA LEU A 238 6.28 7.28 6.81
C LEU A 238 4.94 6.54 6.95
N ASP A 239 4.24 6.37 5.83
CA ASP A 239 3.04 5.55 5.70
C ASP A 239 1.99 5.84 6.77
N PRO A 240 1.57 7.09 7.00
CA PRO A 240 0.55 7.39 7.97
C PRO A 240 -0.80 6.77 7.56
N ILE A 241 -1.53 6.28 8.55
CA ILE A 241 -2.95 5.90 8.44
C ILE A 241 -3.72 6.47 9.62
N VAL A 242 -5.04 6.58 9.50
CA VAL A 242 -5.88 7.05 10.60
C VAL A 242 -6.61 5.87 11.22
N LEU A 243 -6.38 5.67 12.52
CA LEU A 243 -7.05 4.65 13.31
C LEU A 243 -8.52 5.04 13.60
N PRO A 244 -9.41 4.10 13.92
CA PRO A 244 -10.79 4.41 14.28
C PRO A 244 -10.95 5.40 15.46
N ASN A 245 -9.98 5.46 16.37
CA ASN A 245 -9.92 6.42 17.47
C ASN A 245 -9.44 7.82 17.03
N GLY A 246 -9.11 8.01 15.75
CA GLY A 246 -8.67 9.27 15.16
C GLY A 246 -7.19 9.60 15.32
N LYS A 247 -6.42 8.76 16.01
CA LYS A 247 -4.96 8.90 16.04
C LYS A 247 -4.33 8.48 14.71
N ILE A 248 -3.19 9.04 14.43
CA ILE A 248 -2.38 8.74 13.25
C ILE A 248 -1.40 7.65 13.65
N LEU A 249 -1.50 6.47 13.05
CA LEU A 249 -0.51 5.39 13.13
C LEU A 249 0.43 5.54 11.95
N PHE A 250 1.74 5.35 12.16
CA PHE A 250 2.74 5.52 11.12
C PHE A 250 3.98 4.67 11.38
N SER A 251 4.75 4.42 10.34
CA SER A 251 6.03 3.72 10.40
C SER A 251 7.14 4.70 10.72
N ARG A 252 7.86 4.50 11.83
CA ARG A 252 9.00 5.31 12.22
C ARG A 252 10.30 4.51 12.09
N TRP A 253 11.21 5.02 11.30
CA TRP A 253 12.57 4.56 11.28
C TRP A 253 13.40 5.44 12.22
N ASP A 254 13.85 4.84 13.32
CA ASP A 254 14.83 5.43 14.22
C ASP A 254 16.11 4.59 14.11
N GLN A 255 17.05 5.03 13.34
CA GLN A 255 18.29 4.33 13.04
C GLN A 255 19.25 4.23 14.24
N ALA A 256 18.72 4.44 15.44
CA ALA A 256 19.48 4.50 16.69
C ALA A 256 20.39 3.28 16.89
N GLY A 257 21.69 3.49 16.94
CA GLY A 257 22.68 2.45 17.14
C GLY A 257 22.92 1.51 15.95
N GLY A 258 22.51 1.89 14.74
CA GLY A 258 22.68 1.08 13.52
C GLY A 258 21.58 0.03 13.34
N ASN A 259 20.53 0.07 14.15
CA ASN A 259 19.36 -0.77 13.96
C ASN A 259 18.50 -0.20 12.81
N LYS A 260 18.25 -1.03 11.80
CA LYS A 260 17.44 -0.65 10.63
C LYS A 260 15.94 -0.94 10.83
N GLY A 261 15.51 -1.31 12.03
CA GLY A 261 14.12 -1.63 12.31
C GLY A 261 13.19 -0.43 12.15
N ILE A 262 12.13 -0.60 11.38
CA ILE A 262 11.05 0.37 11.25
C ILE A 262 9.91 -0.10 12.13
N ASN A 263 9.50 0.72 13.10
CA ASN A 263 8.51 0.39 14.12
C ASN A 263 7.22 1.19 13.91
N LEU A 264 6.12 0.72 14.49
CA LEU A 264 4.84 1.43 14.48
C LEU A 264 4.72 2.39 15.65
N TYR A 265 4.45 3.65 15.35
CA TYR A 265 4.18 4.71 16.30
C TYR A 265 2.80 5.32 16.06
N GLN A 266 2.23 5.94 17.07
CA GLN A 266 1.03 6.77 16.91
C GLN A 266 1.24 8.17 17.46
N VAL A 267 0.47 9.11 16.90
CA VAL A 267 0.49 10.53 17.31
C VAL A 267 -0.91 11.14 17.08
N ASN A 268 -1.25 12.16 17.85
CA ASN A 268 -2.44 12.96 17.58
C ASN A 268 -2.21 13.92 16.39
N ALA A 269 -3.29 14.39 15.77
CA ALA A 269 -3.23 15.33 14.65
C ALA A 269 -2.58 16.70 15.00
N ASP A 270 -2.45 17.02 16.28
CA ASP A 270 -1.74 18.21 16.77
C ASP A 270 -0.26 17.93 17.13
N GLY A 271 0.24 16.73 16.88
CA GLY A 271 1.60 16.30 17.20
C GLY A 271 1.80 15.86 18.64
N SER A 272 0.76 15.87 19.47
CA SER A 272 0.83 15.41 20.86
C SER A 272 0.69 13.89 20.98
N ASP A 273 1.03 13.35 22.15
CA ASP A 273 0.88 11.93 22.51
C ASP A 273 1.58 10.96 21.55
N LEU A 274 2.80 11.30 21.13
CA LEU A 274 3.65 10.43 20.35
C LEU A 274 4.05 9.21 21.19
N THR A 275 3.66 8.01 20.77
CA THR A 275 3.93 6.76 21.50
C THR A 275 4.30 5.63 20.56
N LEU A 276 5.24 4.78 21.00
CA LEU A 276 5.54 3.50 20.34
C LEU A 276 4.34 2.57 20.53
N MET A 277 3.83 2.02 19.44
CA MET A 277 2.71 1.09 19.45
C MET A 277 3.15 -0.36 19.33
N TYR A 278 4.07 -0.66 18.41
CA TYR A 278 4.39 -2.05 18.13
C TYR A 278 5.72 -2.18 17.40
N GLY A 279 6.43 -3.29 17.66
CA GLY A 279 7.34 -3.89 16.71
C GLY A 279 8.81 -3.88 17.08
N ARG A 280 9.21 -3.19 18.17
CA ARG A 280 10.64 -3.00 18.49
C ARG A 280 11.46 -4.31 18.54
N HIS A 281 10.86 -5.39 19.03
CA HIS A 281 11.51 -6.69 19.18
C HIS A 281 10.82 -7.81 18.38
N SER A 282 10.09 -7.46 17.33
CA SER A 282 9.21 -8.41 16.62
C SER A 282 9.59 -8.61 15.15
N HIS A 283 10.65 -7.97 14.66
CA HIS A 283 11.04 -8.00 13.25
C HIS A 283 11.37 -9.41 12.75
N SER A 284 12.02 -10.24 13.58
CA SER A 284 12.38 -11.63 13.21
C SER A 284 11.29 -12.67 13.50
N SER A 285 10.16 -12.27 14.07
CA SER A 285 9.19 -13.22 14.64
C SER A 285 8.43 -14.04 13.60
N VAL A 286 8.18 -13.48 12.40
CA VAL A 286 7.42 -14.16 11.34
C VAL A 286 8.32 -14.79 10.29
N THR A 287 9.37 -14.08 9.90
CA THR A 287 10.21 -14.48 8.76
C THR A 287 11.49 -15.18 9.17
N GLY A 288 11.88 -15.08 10.45
CA GLY A 288 13.22 -15.45 10.89
C GLY A 288 14.32 -14.51 10.40
N LEU A 289 13.97 -13.45 9.68
CA LEU A 289 14.88 -12.44 9.16
C LEU A 289 15.00 -11.30 10.16
N GLU A 290 16.20 -10.83 10.41
CA GLU A 290 16.46 -9.77 11.39
C GLU A 290 16.12 -8.36 10.83
N ASP A 291 16.19 -8.22 9.51
CA ASP A 291 16.00 -6.95 8.81
C ASP A 291 14.70 -6.95 8.01
N VAL A 292 13.59 -6.57 8.62
CA VAL A 292 12.30 -6.37 7.94
C VAL A 292 11.79 -4.94 8.14
N GLN A 293 11.05 -4.46 7.14
CA GLN A 293 10.34 -3.19 7.18
C GLN A 293 8.85 -3.44 7.39
N TYR A 294 8.23 -2.71 8.30
CA TYR A 294 6.79 -2.63 8.43
C TYR A 294 6.25 -1.54 7.53
N ALA A 295 5.47 -1.92 6.53
CA ALA A 295 5.00 -1.06 5.46
C ALA A 295 3.54 -1.34 5.06
N ASN A 296 2.99 -0.50 4.21
CA ASN A 296 1.67 -0.69 3.59
C ASN A 296 0.59 -1.01 4.61
N THR A 297 0.58 -0.28 5.73
CA THR A 297 -0.35 -0.48 6.83
C THR A 297 -1.79 -0.20 6.39
N ARG A 298 -2.74 -1.05 6.79
CA ARG A 298 -4.18 -0.90 6.56
C ARG A 298 -4.94 -1.21 7.85
N VAL A 299 -6.17 -0.73 7.95
CA VAL A 299 -7.09 -1.02 9.06
C VAL A 299 -8.33 -1.71 8.53
N THR A 300 -8.76 -2.78 9.18
CA THR A 300 -10.00 -3.47 8.85
C THR A 300 -11.22 -2.76 9.45
N PRO A 301 -12.44 -3.05 8.97
CA PRO A 301 -13.67 -2.55 9.58
C PRO A 301 -13.81 -2.86 11.08
N GLN A 302 -13.12 -3.89 11.57
CA GLN A 302 -13.10 -4.29 12.98
C GLN A 302 -12.03 -3.53 13.80
N GLY A 303 -11.25 -2.68 13.16
CA GLY A 303 -10.16 -1.93 13.78
C GLY A 303 -8.83 -2.70 13.90
N GLN A 304 -8.76 -3.90 13.32
CA GLN A 304 -7.52 -4.68 13.29
C GLN A 304 -6.51 -4.05 12.33
N VAL A 305 -5.26 -3.99 12.73
CA VAL A 305 -4.18 -3.48 11.88
C VAL A 305 -3.63 -4.61 11.01
N LEU A 306 -3.62 -4.39 9.70
CA LEU A 306 -2.93 -5.22 8.71
C LEU A 306 -1.63 -4.54 8.32
N LEU A 307 -0.57 -5.31 8.20
CA LEU A 307 0.77 -4.80 8.00
C LEU A 307 1.50 -5.62 6.96
N GLY A 308 2.06 -4.96 5.96
CA GLY A 308 3.00 -5.56 5.03
C GLY A 308 4.38 -5.70 5.66
N ILE A 309 4.98 -6.87 5.51
CA ILE A 309 6.36 -7.14 5.90
C ILE A 309 7.20 -7.26 4.65
N ASN A 310 8.15 -6.34 4.47
CA ASN A 310 9.14 -6.38 3.42
C ASN A 310 10.51 -6.77 4.02
N SER A 311 11.27 -7.59 3.31
CA SER A 311 12.65 -7.88 3.69
C SER A 311 13.60 -6.98 2.92
N PHE A 312 14.63 -6.44 3.60
CA PHE A 312 15.73 -5.71 2.94
C PHE A 312 16.60 -6.61 2.06
N SER A 313 16.59 -7.91 2.33
CA SER A 313 17.42 -8.89 1.63
C SER A 313 16.66 -9.75 0.61
N ALA A 314 15.35 -9.55 0.48
CA ALA A 314 14.56 -10.33 -0.47
C ALA A 314 14.81 -9.83 -1.91
N PRO A 315 15.29 -10.70 -2.80
CA PRO A 315 15.57 -10.31 -4.19
C PRO A 315 14.31 -10.16 -5.03
N LEU A 316 13.13 -10.44 -4.47
CA LEU A 316 11.87 -10.52 -5.22
C LEU A 316 10.79 -9.64 -4.60
N PHE A 317 10.06 -9.03 -5.46
CA PHE A 317 8.93 -8.12 -5.38
C PHE A 317 7.73 -8.68 -4.59
N GLY A 318 7.91 -9.06 -3.33
CA GLY A 318 6.85 -9.66 -2.55
C GLY A 318 6.83 -9.16 -1.11
N THR A 319 5.62 -8.96 -0.63
CA THR A 319 5.30 -8.62 0.75
C THR A 319 4.54 -9.79 1.36
N ASN A 320 4.78 -10.11 2.62
CA ASN A 320 3.83 -10.91 3.38
C ASN A 320 2.95 -9.97 4.21
N TYR A 321 1.66 -10.26 4.30
CA TYR A 321 0.73 -9.48 5.12
C TYR A 321 0.36 -10.23 6.38
N ILE A 322 0.52 -9.55 7.52
CA ILE A 322 0.11 -10.02 8.83
C ILE A 322 -0.95 -9.11 9.41
N SER A 323 -1.79 -9.66 10.26
CA SER A 323 -2.61 -8.89 11.18
C SER A 323 -1.93 -8.81 12.54
N ILE A 324 -2.08 -7.67 13.21
CA ILE A 324 -1.48 -7.41 14.52
C ILE A 324 -2.55 -6.96 15.50
N ASP A 325 -2.52 -7.53 16.70
CA ASP A 325 -3.27 -7.04 17.86
C ASP A 325 -2.46 -5.94 18.58
N ILE A 326 -2.64 -4.69 18.15
CA ILE A 326 -1.97 -3.53 18.77
C ILE A 326 -2.65 -3.06 20.06
N ASP A 327 -3.85 -3.53 20.36
CA ASP A 327 -4.58 -3.18 21.60
C ASP A 327 -4.13 -4.07 22.76
N GLY A 328 -3.71 -5.29 22.48
CA GLY A 328 -3.25 -6.26 23.48
C GLY A 328 -1.74 -6.35 23.63
N PHE A 329 -0.97 -6.03 22.57
CA PHE A 329 0.45 -6.32 22.51
C PHE A 329 1.28 -5.14 22.01
N ILE A 330 2.48 -4.97 22.59
CA ILE A 330 3.51 -4.04 22.12
C ILE A 330 4.57 -4.74 21.25
N ASP A 331 4.72 -6.03 21.40
CA ASP A 331 5.56 -6.93 20.59
C ASP A 331 4.87 -8.28 20.43
N ASN A 332 5.33 -9.10 19.51
CA ASN A 332 4.67 -10.37 19.15
C ASN A 332 4.34 -11.29 20.35
N THR A 333 5.18 -11.28 21.36
CA THR A 333 5.02 -12.12 22.57
C THR A 333 4.87 -11.32 23.86
N ARG A 334 4.85 -9.99 23.77
CA ARG A 334 4.81 -9.10 24.93
C ARG A 334 3.51 -8.32 24.98
N ALA A 335 2.65 -8.67 25.92
CA ALA A 335 1.42 -7.93 26.18
C ALA A 335 1.71 -6.52 26.75
N ILE A 336 0.84 -5.55 26.42
CA ILE A 336 0.89 -4.17 26.97
C ILE A 336 0.71 -4.23 28.49
N ASP A 337 -0.26 -5.01 28.98
CA ASP A 337 -0.51 -5.21 30.41
C ASP A 337 0.00 -6.59 30.82
N SER A 338 1.09 -6.62 31.56
CA SER A 338 1.68 -7.87 32.09
C SER A 338 0.81 -8.60 33.10
N MET A 339 -0.25 -7.95 33.63
CA MET A 339 -1.23 -8.57 34.54
C MET A 339 -2.34 -9.30 33.79
N GLN A 340 -2.51 -9.04 32.50
CA GLN A 340 -3.41 -9.81 31.65
C GLN A 340 -2.71 -11.12 31.23
N SER A 341 -3.43 -12.23 31.35
CA SER A 341 -2.91 -13.55 30.92
C SER A 341 -2.93 -13.69 29.39
N LEU A 342 -2.65 -12.62 28.64
CA LEU A 342 -2.58 -12.67 27.17
C LEU A 342 -1.31 -13.43 26.76
N VAL A 343 -1.50 -14.42 25.92
CA VAL A 343 -0.42 -15.24 25.38
C VAL A 343 -0.38 -14.98 23.87
N GLY A 344 0.79 -14.51 23.39
CA GLY A 344 1.00 -14.32 21.95
C GLY A 344 0.92 -15.65 21.15
N PRO A 345 1.05 -15.62 19.83
CA PRO A 345 1.59 -14.50 19.07
C PRO A 345 0.54 -13.41 18.75
N ALA A 346 0.96 -12.17 18.78
CA ALA A 346 0.16 -11.02 18.34
C ALA A 346 0.04 -10.95 16.82
N GLN A 347 1.00 -11.54 16.11
CA GLN A 347 1.08 -11.58 14.65
C GLN A 347 0.41 -12.84 14.12
N GLN A 348 -0.44 -12.67 13.09
CA GLN A 348 -1.08 -13.78 12.38
C GLN A 348 -1.03 -13.52 10.86
N ASN A 349 -0.74 -14.55 10.07
CA ASN A 349 -0.80 -14.44 8.61
C ASN A 349 -2.25 -14.13 8.17
N VAL A 350 -2.38 -13.26 7.16
CA VAL A 350 -3.69 -12.80 6.68
C VAL A 350 -4.23 -13.67 5.55
N LEU A 351 -3.39 -14.03 4.58
CA LEU A 351 -3.81 -14.74 3.37
C LEU A 351 -3.26 -16.16 3.29
N PHE A 352 -1.95 -16.34 3.30
CA PHE A 352 -1.31 -17.64 3.07
C PHE A 352 -0.17 -17.87 4.07
N ASP A 353 -0.09 -19.09 4.63
CA ASP A 353 1.02 -19.49 5.50
C ASP A 353 2.30 -19.87 4.74
N SER A 354 2.18 -20.04 3.41
CA SER A 354 3.27 -20.56 2.55
C SER A 354 4.03 -19.48 1.78
N ILE A 355 3.89 -18.19 2.15
CA ILE A 355 4.68 -17.10 1.57
C ILE A 355 6.05 -17.08 2.25
N SER A 356 7.11 -17.20 1.45
CA SER A 356 8.49 -16.99 1.89
C SER A 356 8.99 -15.61 1.44
N LEU A 357 9.65 -14.90 2.36
CA LEU A 357 10.38 -13.65 2.09
C LEU A 357 11.90 -13.88 2.01
N ALA A 358 12.35 -15.13 2.12
CA ALA A 358 13.74 -15.51 1.93
C ALA A 358 14.07 -15.63 0.43
N ASP A 359 15.37 -15.73 0.14
CA ASP A 359 15.86 -16.00 -1.23
C ASP A 359 15.63 -17.47 -1.62
N GLU A 360 14.36 -17.85 -1.70
CA GLU A 360 13.91 -19.20 -2.07
C GLU A 360 12.57 -19.13 -2.80
N ILE A 361 12.16 -20.26 -3.41
CA ILE A 361 10.84 -20.35 -4.04
C ILE A 361 9.76 -20.19 -2.96
N SER A 362 8.86 -19.23 -3.15
CA SER A 362 7.69 -19.02 -2.29
C SER A 362 6.50 -19.84 -2.79
N PRO A 363 6.13 -20.96 -2.15
CA PRO A 363 5.02 -21.79 -2.62
C PRO A 363 3.67 -21.07 -2.64
N GLY A 364 3.47 -20.11 -1.73
CA GLY A 364 2.28 -19.24 -1.69
C GLY A 364 2.27 -18.15 -2.75
N GLY A 365 3.34 -18.05 -3.56
CA GLY A 365 3.51 -16.97 -4.53
C GLY A 365 3.97 -15.66 -3.88
N TYR A 366 3.61 -14.54 -4.51
CA TYR A 366 4.08 -13.21 -4.11
C TYR A 366 2.90 -12.24 -4.07
N ILE A 367 2.79 -11.46 -3.00
CA ILE A 367 1.77 -10.42 -2.81
C ILE A 367 2.47 -9.07 -2.84
N THR A 368 1.89 -8.09 -3.53
CA THR A 368 2.44 -6.72 -3.60
C THR A 368 1.52 -5.66 -3.00
N ALA A 369 0.21 -5.92 -2.93
CA ALA A 369 -0.76 -5.00 -2.39
C ALA A 369 -1.92 -5.74 -1.74
N LEU A 370 -2.52 -5.14 -0.71
CA LEU A 370 -3.71 -5.65 -0.03
C LEU A 370 -4.60 -4.49 0.43
N TYR A 371 -5.92 -4.67 0.30
CA TYR A 371 -6.93 -3.73 0.77
C TYR A 371 -8.13 -4.48 1.37
N PRO A 372 -8.45 -4.30 2.65
CA PRO A 372 -9.62 -4.89 3.28
C PRO A 372 -10.89 -4.14 2.86
N LEU A 373 -11.95 -4.86 2.46
CA LEU A 373 -13.22 -4.25 2.11
C LEU A 373 -14.00 -3.83 3.37
N TRP A 374 -14.69 -2.69 3.28
CA TRP A 374 -15.47 -2.12 4.38
C TRP A 374 -16.97 -2.48 4.32
N ASP A 375 -17.33 -3.43 3.49
CA ASP A 375 -18.73 -3.91 3.30
C ASP A 375 -19.20 -4.90 4.37
N GLY A 376 -18.37 -5.19 5.35
CA GLY A 376 -18.68 -6.12 6.45
C GLY A 376 -18.55 -7.60 6.08
N SER A 377 -18.12 -7.93 4.87
CA SER A 377 -17.96 -9.33 4.41
C SER A 377 -16.68 -9.98 4.92
N GLY A 378 -15.68 -9.19 5.31
CA GLY A 378 -14.32 -9.67 5.60
C GLY A 378 -13.49 -9.99 4.36
N ARG A 379 -14.02 -9.69 3.17
CA ARG A 379 -13.30 -9.85 1.90
C ARG A 379 -12.15 -8.86 1.78
N MET A 380 -11.15 -9.24 0.98
CA MET A 380 -9.99 -8.40 0.72
C MET A 380 -9.65 -8.39 -0.77
N LEU A 381 -9.27 -7.25 -1.28
CA LEU A 381 -8.62 -7.14 -2.58
C LEU A 381 -7.12 -7.30 -2.38
N PHE A 382 -6.46 -8.01 -3.28
CA PHE A 382 -5.01 -8.14 -3.23
C PHE A 382 -4.40 -8.33 -4.61
N ALA A 383 -3.17 -7.88 -4.75
CA ALA A 383 -2.36 -8.12 -5.93
C ALA A 383 -1.49 -9.35 -5.68
N TRP A 384 -1.66 -10.39 -6.49
CA TRP A 384 -1.00 -11.67 -6.29
C TRP A 384 -0.47 -12.26 -7.59
N SER A 385 0.73 -12.79 -7.50
CA SER A 385 1.28 -13.71 -8.48
C SER A 385 1.35 -15.09 -7.87
N GLN A 386 0.70 -16.05 -8.50
CA GLN A 386 0.86 -17.44 -8.12
C GLN A 386 2.33 -17.86 -8.28
N CYS A 387 2.78 -18.82 -7.48
CA CYS A 387 4.07 -19.45 -7.69
C CYS A 387 4.05 -20.26 -8.98
N LEU A 388 4.98 -19.94 -9.88
CA LEU A 388 5.10 -20.53 -11.21
C LEU A 388 6.55 -20.94 -11.46
N LEU A 389 6.73 -22.09 -12.10
CA LEU A 389 8.03 -22.67 -12.41
C LEU A 389 8.17 -22.95 -13.90
N TYR A 390 9.39 -22.88 -14.37
CA TYR A 390 9.76 -23.40 -15.68
C TYR A 390 10.32 -24.82 -15.52
N PRO A 391 9.72 -25.84 -16.16
CA PRO A 391 10.30 -27.17 -16.18
C PRO A 391 11.62 -27.16 -16.98
N PRO A 392 12.48 -28.18 -16.79
CA PRO A 392 13.73 -28.30 -17.53
C PRO A 392 13.46 -28.32 -19.02
N LEU A 393 14.36 -27.68 -19.80
CA LEU A 393 14.26 -27.67 -21.23
C LEU A 393 14.45 -29.11 -21.79
N PRO A 394 13.66 -29.53 -22.77
CA PRO A 394 13.88 -30.80 -23.45
C PRO A 394 15.31 -30.87 -24.04
N ALA A 395 15.91 -32.02 -24.01
CA ALA A 395 17.26 -32.23 -24.59
C ALA A 395 17.31 -31.74 -26.04
N GLY A 396 18.12 -30.70 -26.30
CA GLY A 396 18.23 -30.06 -27.61
C GLY A 396 17.22 -28.97 -27.92
N GLY A 397 16.40 -28.53 -26.92
CA GLY A 397 15.50 -27.38 -27.05
C GLY A 397 16.28 -26.06 -27.05
N GLU A 398 15.84 -25.12 -27.91
CA GLU A 398 16.40 -23.76 -27.92
C GLU A 398 15.86 -22.95 -26.73
N SER A 399 16.74 -22.17 -26.09
CA SER A 399 16.40 -21.28 -24.97
C SER A 399 15.38 -20.19 -25.35
N SER A 400 15.14 -19.96 -26.63
CA SER A 400 14.19 -18.97 -27.16
C SER A 400 12.78 -19.50 -27.40
N ALA A 401 12.54 -20.82 -27.19
CA ALA A 401 11.20 -21.37 -27.29
C ALA A 401 10.31 -20.87 -26.12
N GLU A 402 9.04 -20.64 -26.41
CA GLU A 402 8.04 -20.30 -25.38
C GLU A 402 8.02 -21.42 -24.34
N ARG A 403 8.47 -21.10 -23.12
CA ARG A 403 8.58 -22.09 -22.03
C ARG A 403 7.20 -22.36 -21.46
N ILE A 404 6.86 -23.63 -21.29
CA ILE A 404 5.63 -24.05 -20.63
C ILE A 404 5.78 -23.74 -19.13
N ILE A 405 4.76 -23.15 -18.54
CA ILE A 405 4.71 -22.85 -17.11
C ILE A 405 4.11 -24.02 -16.36
N ALA A 406 4.71 -24.41 -15.25
CA ALA A 406 4.25 -25.44 -14.33
C ALA A 406 3.92 -24.82 -12.96
N PRO A 407 2.95 -25.38 -12.22
CA PRO A 407 2.65 -24.93 -10.85
C PRO A 407 3.74 -25.36 -9.87
N CYS A 408 3.87 -24.65 -8.76
CA CYS A 408 4.76 -24.97 -7.64
C CYS A 408 4.15 -26.10 -6.77
N SER A 409 4.06 -27.30 -7.34
CA SER A 409 3.76 -28.47 -6.51
C SER A 409 4.99 -28.86 -5.66
N GLU A 410 4.80 -29.57 -4.56
CA GLU A 410 5.92 -30.10 -3.74
C GLU A 410 6.92 -30.89 -4.59
N GLU A 411 6.43 -31.68 -5.57
CA GLU A 411 7.25 -32.45 -6.48
C GLU A 411 8.11 -31.55 -7.40
N ASN A 412 7.52 -30.49 -7.96
CA ASN A 412 8.22 -29.59 -8.85
C ASN A 412 9.24 -28.72 -8.08
N ILE A 413 8.90 -28.25 -6.88
CA ILE A 413 9.81 -27.49 -6.02
C ILE A 413 11.01 -28.36 -5.57
N ALA A 414 10.77 -29.63 -5.27
CA ALA A 414 11.84 -30.56 -4.87
C ALA A 414 12.79 -30.93 -6.01
N ASN A 415 12.43 -30.64 -7.24
CA ASN A 415 13.24 -30.96 -8.42
C ASN A 415 14.18 -29.78 -8.75
N PRO A 416 15.51 -29.92 -8.58
CA PRO A 416 16.46 -28.84 -8.80
C PRO A 416 16.60 -28.40 -10.28
N ASP A 417 16.01 -29.13 -11.21
CA ASP A 417 16.02 -28.77 -12.64
C ASP A 417 14.90 -27.79 -13.01
N PHE A 418 13.98 -27.50 -12.08
CA PHE A 418 12.97 -26.46 -12.28
C PHE A 418 13.53 -25.10 -11.87
N GLU A 419 13.23 -24.08 -12.66
CA GLU A 419 13.63 -22.71 -12.41
C GLU A 419 12.41 -21.84 -12.08
N PRO A 420 12.49 -20.84 -11.16
CA PRO A 420 11.42 -19.88 -10.97
C PRO A 420 11.06 -19.16 -12.28
N ALA A 421 9.75 -19.12 -12.59
CA ALA A 421 9.25 -18.27 -13.67
C ALA A 421 9.05 -16.83 -13.14
N PRO A 422 9.16 -15.80 -14.01
CA PRO A 422 8.86 -14.44 -13.62
C PRO A 422 7.46 -14.33 -13.01
N PRO A 423 7.27 -13.54 -11.93
CA PRO A 423 5.96 -13.31 -11.37
C PRO A 423 4.99 -12.73 -12.40
N ALA A 424 3.71 -13.10 -12.28
CA ALA A 424 2.62 -12.62 -13.12
C ALA A 424 1.49 -12.09 -12.23
N TYR A 425 1.61 -10.83 -11.82
CA TYR A 425 0.66 -10.21 -10.90
C TYR A 425 -0.67 -9.91 -11.57
N GLY A 426 -1.75 -10.29 -10.88
CA GLY A 426 -3.12 -9.90 -11.19
C GLY A 426 -3.82 -9.39 -9.93
N LEU A 427 -4.95 -8.72 -10.11
CA LEU A 427 -5.87 -8.41 -9.01
C LEU A 427 -6.74 -9.62 -8.71
N TRP A 428 -6.87 -9.90 -7.42
CA TRP A 428 -7.65 -10.99 -6.88
C TRP A 428 -8.52 -10.51 -5.74
N MET A 429 -9.57 -11.26 -5.46
CA MET A 429 -10.38 -11.12 -4.26
C MET A 429 -10.21 -12.35 -3.39
N PHE A 430 -9.92 -12.15 -2.13
CA PHE A 430 -10.01 -13.16 -1.09
C PHE A 430 -11.39 -13.08 -0.44
N ASP A 431 -12.11 -14.20 -0.36
CA ASP A 431 -13.40 -14.30 0.29
C ASP A 431 -13.37 -15.39 1.36
N PRO A 432 -13.30 -15.02 2.65
CA PRO A 432 -13.26 -16.00 3.73
C PRO A 432 -14.56 -16.80 3.86
N GLY A 433 -15.68 -16.28 3.32
CA GLY A 433 -16.99 -16.97 3.33
C GLY A 433 -17.07 -18.16 2.38
N LEU A 434 -16.14 -18.29 1.43
CA LEU A 434 -16.09 -19.40 0.47
C LEU A 434 -15.15 -20.53 0.91
N ALA A 435 -14.50 -20.41 2.06
CA ALA A 435 -13.63 -21.47 2.60
C ALA A 435 -14.49 -22.66 3.05
N ASP A 436 -14.32 -23.81 2.41
CA ASP A 436 -14.98 -25.07 2.80
C ASP A 436 -14.50 -25.60 4.17
N SER A 437 -13.33 -25.16 4.61
CA SER A 437 -12.77 -25.43 5.94
C SER A 437 -11.69 -24.41 6.28
N ALA A 438 -11.42 -24.17 7.56
CA ALA A 438 -10.36 -23.27 8.03
C ALA A 438 -8.91 -23.65 7.57
N GLN A 439 -8.77 -24.74 6.84
CA GLN A 439 -7.51 -25.26 6.32
C GLN A 439 -7.42 -25.24 4.79
N ASP A 440 -8.51 -24.96 4.09
CA ASP A 440 -8.52 -24.89 2.62
C ASP A 440 -8.66 -23.44 2.15
N THR A 441 -7.53 -22.73 2.13
CA THR A 441 -7.47 -21.36 1.64
C THR A 441 -7.44 -21.27 0.11
N GLN A 442 -7.19 -22.36 -0.60
CA GLN A 442 -7.03 -22.35 -2.06
C GLN A 442 -8.35 -22.14 -2.84
N GLY A 443 -9.50 -22.41 -2.24
CA GLY A 443 -10.81 -22.22 -2.87
C GLY A 443 -11.39 -20.80 -2.73
N THR A 444 -10.71 -19.90 -2.04
CA THR A 444 -11.23 -18.58 -1.67
C THR A 444 -10.71 -17.42 -2.50
N GLN A 445 -9.78 -17.66 -3.44
CA GLN A 445 -9.20 -16.62 -4.29
C GLN A 445 -9.93 -16.54 -5.64
N LEU A 446 -10.46 -15.38 -5.93
CA LEU A 446 -11.22 -15.11 -7.15
C LEU A 446 -10.48 -14.09 -8.02
N PRO A 447 -10.10 -14.42 -9.28
CA PRO A 447 -9.36 -13.51 -10.13
C PRO A 447 -10.25 -12.36 -10.65
N LEU A 448 -9.75 -11.13 -10.56
CA LEU A 448 -10.37 -9.92 -11.11
C LEU A 448 -9.66 -9.41 -12.36
N THR A 449 -8.38 -9.71 -12.51
CA THR A 449 -7.61 -9.46 -13.73
C THR A 449 -6.73 -10.65 -14.06
N ILE A 450 -6.34 -10.75 -15.31
CA ILE A 450 -5.34 -11.75 -15.74
C ILE A 450 -3.97 -11.26 -15.30
N GLY A 451 -3.17 -12.14 -14.71
CA GLY A 451 -1.79 -11.84 -14.33
C GLY A 451 -0.93 -11.56 -15.55
N GLN A 452 -0.04 -10.59 -15.45
CA GLN A 452 0.88 -10.16 -16.50
C GLN A 452 2.32 -10.25 -15.99
N SER A 453 3.18 -10.93 -16.72
CA SER A 453 4.57 -11.21 -16.30
C SER A 453 5.54 -10.02 -16.41
N LEU A 454 5.11 -8.91 -16.99
CA LEU A 454 5.96 -7.71 -17.15
C LEU A 454 5.61 -6.59 -16.16
N PHE A 455 4.51 -6.75 -15.44
CA PHE A 455 3.97 -5.72 -14.57
C PHE A 455 3.70 -6.24 -13.16
N ALA A 456 3.91 -5.36 -12.18
CA ALA A 456 3.42 -5.53 -10.83
C ALA A 456 2.26 -4.57 -10.57
N ILE A 457 1.35 -4.94 -9.66
CA ILE A 457 0.34 -4.05 -9.12
C ILE A 457 0.81 -3.70 -7.71
N SER A 458 1.38 -2.52 -7.56
CA SER A 458 2.03 -2.13 -6.30
C SER A 458 1.05 -1.67 -5.22
N GLU A 459 -0.12 -1.20 -5.62
CA GLU A 459 -1.14 -0.69 -4.69
C GLU A 459 -2.55 -0.89 -5.24
N VAL A 460 -3.52 -1.04 -4.33
CA VAL A 460 -4.94 -1.17 -4.66
C VAL A 460 -5.80 -0.56 -3.56
N VAL A 461 -6.87 0.13 -3.95
CA VAL A 461 -7.92 0.63 -3.04
C VAL A 461 -9.29 0.46 -3.68
N ALA A 462 -10.32 0.17 -2.85
CA ALA A 462 -11.71 0.23 -3.28
C ALA A 462 -12.29 1.61 -2.95
N MET A 463 -12.97 2.23 -3.91
CA MET A 463 -13.64 3.52 -3.75
C MET A 463 -14.98 3.31 -3.03
N GLU A 464 -14.92 2.90 -1.78
CA GLU A 464 -16.08 2.59 -0.95
C GLU A 464 -16.24 3.54 0.23
N THR A 465 -17.46 3.67 0.72
CA THR A 465 -17.75 4.47 1.91
C THR A 465 -17.21 3.76 3.15
N ARG A 466 -16.45 4.51 3.95
CA ARG A 466 -15.92 4.05 5.24
C ARG A 466 -16.47 4.91 6.39
N PRO A 467 -16.64 4.37 7.61
CA PRO A 467 -16.96 5.19 8.78
C PRO A 467 -15.90 6.27 9.02
N PHE A 468 -16.32 7.47 9.37
CA PHE A 468 -15.39 8.50 9.82
C PHE A 468 -14.74 8.05 11.13
N PRO A 469 -13.43 8.19 11.29
CA PRO A 469 -12.77 7.96 12.55
C PRO A 469 -13.26 8.97 13.60
N ALA A 470 -13.06 8.65 14.87
CA ALA A 470 -13.29 9.63 15.93
C ALA A 470 -12.41 10.87 15.69
N ASN A 471 -12.88 12.03 16.15
CA ASN A 471 -12.03 13.21 16.22
C ASN A 471 -11.54 13.29 17.67
N PRO A 472 -10.31 12.88 18.00
CA PRO A 472 -9.85 12.91 19.35
C PRO A 472 -9.82 14.35 19.83
N ASP A 473 -10.41 14.60 20.99
CA ASP A 473 -10.22 15.89 21.65
C ASP A 473 -8.72 16.12 21.83
N SER A 474 -8.29 17.36 21.54
CA SER A 474 -6.89 17.73 21.80
C SER A 474 -6.53 17.36 23.24
N THR A 475 -5.57 16.45 23.39
CA THR A 475 -5.10 16.01 24.71
C THR A 475 -4.18 17.05 25.36
N ILE A 476 -4.07 18.23 24.76
CA ILE A 476 -3.41 19.36 25.40
C ILE A 476 -4.24 19.69 26.65
N ASP A 477 -3.86 19.05 27.73
CA ASP A 477 -4.39 19.37 29.06
C ASP A 477 -4.16 20.87 29.31
N ARG A 478 -5.23 21.65 29.44
CA ARG A 478 -5.13 23.09 29.71
C ARG A 478 -4.31 23.36 30.96
N SER A 479 -4.20 22.41 31.89
CA SER A 479 -3.28 22.50 33.03
C SER A 479 -1.81 22.50 32.62
N ARG A 480 -1.48 22.02 31.41
CA ARG A 480 -0.13 22.01 30.83
C ARG A 480 0.12 23.20 29.89
N GLN A 481 -0.90 24.01 29.62
CA GLN A 481 -0.75 25.19 28.75
C GLN A 481 0.36 26.12 29.27
N GLN A 482 0.49 26.26 30.55
CA GLN A 482 1.55 27.06 31.16
C GLN A 482 2.95 26.51 30.86
N LEU A 483 3.12 25.17 30.77
CA LEU A 483 4.40 24.57 30.38
C LEU A 483 4.73 24.88 28.92
N ILE A 484 3.72 24.89 28.04
CA ILE A 484 3.86 25.25 26.64
C ILE A 484 4.23 26.74 26.53
N ASP A 485 3.54 27.61 27.28
CA ASP A 485 3.80 29.04 27.28
C ASP A 485 5.20 29.37 27.87
N ASP A 486 5.70 28.54 28.75
CA ASP A 486 7.03 28.62 29.35
C ASP A 486 8.10 27.94 28.49
N GLY A 487 7.73 27.39 27.31
CA GLY A 487 8.64 26.68 26.40
C GLY A 487 9.16 25.35 26.95
N LEU A 488 8.43 24.75 27.91
CA LEU A 488 8.78 23.47 28.52
C LEU A 488 7.97 22.33 27.90
N GLY A 489 8.59 21.15 27.76
CA GLY A 489 7.93 19.91 27.34
C GLY A 489 7.81 18.92 28.49
N VAL A 490 6.87 17.97 28.34
CA VAL A 490 6.75 16.82 29.23
C VAL A 490 7.40 15.62 28.56
N LEU A 491 8.49 15.13 29.14
CA LEU A 491 9.09 13.85 28.72
C LEU A 491 8.42 12.72 29.50
N HIS A 492 7.73 11.84 28.79
CA HIS A 492 7.16 10.61 29.36
C HIS A 492 8.10 9.45 29.08
N ILE A 493 8.77 8.94 30.12
CA ILE A 493 9.66 7.78 30.02
C ILE A 493 8.84 6.56 30.46
N GLN A 494 8.49 5.68 29.53
CA GLN A 494 7.72 4.47 29.81
C GLN A 494 8.55 3.44 30.61
N SER A 495 9.83 3.35 30.33
CA SER A 495 10.76 2.50 31.06
C SER A 495 12.17 3.08 30.96
N VAL A 496 12.88 3.14 32.07
CA VAL A 496 14.32 3.45 32.10
C VAL A 496 15.19 2.19 31.93
N TYR A 497 14.54 1.03 31.85
CA TYR A 497 15.18 -0.29 31.81
C TYR A 497 15.02 -0.98 30.45
N ASP A 498 14.32 -0.38 29.53
CA ASP A 498 14.17 -0.89 28.17
C ASP A 498 15.42 -0.51 27.35
N LEU A 499 16.42 -1.36 27.41
CA LEU A 499 17.73 -1.23 26.77
C LEU A 499 17.79 -2.13 25.53
N ASP A 500 16.77 -2.12 24.66
CA ASP A 500 16.72 -2.91 23.42
C ASP A 500 16.88 -4.44 23.63
N GLY A 501 16.39 -4.94 24.75
CA GLY A 501 16.49 -6.37 25.11
C GLY A 501 17.89 -6.82 25.50
N SER A 502 18.90 -5.94 25.48
CA SER A 502 20.24 -6.25 25.97
C SER A 502 20.47 -5.52 27.28
N ASP A 503 20.54 -6.27 28.38
CA ASP A 503 21.05 -5.75 29.64
C ASP A 503 22.57 -5.64 29.57
N THR A 504 23.05 -4.41 29.32
CA THR A 504 24.48 -4.09 29.32
C THR A 504 24.97 -3.67 30.69
N SER A 505 24.11 -3.72 31.72
CA SER A 505 24.53 -3.35 33.08
C SER A 505 25.51 -4.40 33.63
N PRO A 506 26.59 -3.98 34.30
CA PRO A 506 27.54 -4.92 34.84
C PRO A 506 27.01 -5.79 36.00
N PHE A 507 25.79 -5.53 36.47
CA PHE A 507 25.18 -6.21 37.64
C PHE A 507 23.84 -6.87 37.35
N GLY A 508 23.32 -6.86 36.11
CA GLY A 508 21.94 -7.30 35.79
C GLY A 508 20.92 -6.48 36.59
N ILE A 509 19.89 -5.99 35.90
CA ILE A 509 18.75 -5.37 36.58
C ILE A 509 17.78 -6.49 36.94
N ALA A 510 17.62 -6.78 38.20
CA ALA A 510 16.73 -7.81 38.72
C ALA A 510 15.26 -7.40 38.62
#